data_2960a63e66d72b073f5f2609533e42b7
#
_entry.id   2960a63e66d72b073f5f2609533e42b7
#
_cell.length_a   1.000
_cell.length_b   1.000
_cell.length_c   1.000
_cell.angle_alpha   90.00
_cell.angle_beta   90.00
_cell.angle_gamma   90.00
#
_symmetry.space_group_name_H-M   'P 1'
#
loop_
_entity.id
_entity.type
_entity.pdbx_description
1 polymer ?
#
loop_
_entity_poly.entity_id
_entity_poly.type
_entity_poly.pdbx_seq_one_letter_code
_entity_poly.pdbx_strand_id
1 'polypeptide(L)'
;MPKTISITEAGRKDLEKERKELIARRPEIAEKIALARSYGDLSENEDYSAARSEQKVVEGRILEIEDILLHAKIIKSGKKDKVDMGST
;
A
#
# COMPACT_ATOMS: atom_id res chain seq x y z
N MET A 1 2.62 7.35 21.55
CA MET A 1 1.54 6.44 21.81
C MET A 1 1.37 5.44 20.68
N PRO A 2 1.44 4.17 20.97
CA PRO A 2 1.30 3.19 19.90
C PRO A 2 -0.11 3.22 19.34
N LYS A 3 -0.19 3.12 18.05
CA LYS A 3 -1.46 3.03 17.39
C LYS A 3 -1.89 1.59 17.27
N THR A 4 -3.08 1.32 17.71
CA THR A 4 -3.67 0.00 17.49
C THR A 4 -4.74 0.16 16.43
N ILE A 5 -4.60 -0.57 15.36
CA ILE A 5 -5.54 -0.54 14.26
C ILE A 5 -6.27 -1.87 14.25
N SER A 6 -7.60 -1.79 14.29
CA SER A 6 -8.41 -2.99 14.26
C SER A 6 -8.92 -3.22 12.84
N ILE A 7 -8.67 -4.39 12.30
CA ILE A 7 -9.16 -4.73 10.97
C ILE A 7 -9.72 -6.15 10.99
N THR A 8 -10.60 -6.41 10.05
CA THR A 8 -11.12 -7.76 9.89
C THR A 8 -10.14 -8.60 9.09
N GLU A 9 -10.34 -9.91 9.12
CA GLU A 9 -9.52 -10.80 8.31
C GLU A 9 -9.65 -10.48 6.83
N ALA A 10 -10.87 -10.17 6.39
CA ALA A 10 -11.09 -9.79 5.01
C ALA A 10 -10.34 -8.51 4.65
N GLY A 11 -10.36 -7.54 5.56
CA GLY A 11 -9.64 -6.30 5.34
C GLY A 11 -8.14 -6.52 5.26
N ARG A 12 -7.62 -7.40 6.11
CA ARG A 12 -6.20 -7.73 6.05
C ARG A 12 -5.82 -8.36 4.72
N LYS A 13 -6.66 -9.28 4.25
CA LYS A 13 -6.39 -9.92 2.96
C LYS A 13 -6.44 -8.93 1.82
N ASP A 14 -7.37 -7.98 1.87
CA ASP A 14 -7.46 -6.94 0.85
C ASP A 14 -6.20 -6.09 0.83
N LEU A 15 -5.70 -5.73 2.01
CA LEU A 15 -4.49 -4.93 2.10
C LEU A 15 -3.28 -5.70 1.59
N GLU A 16 -3.19 -6.98 1.91
CA GLU A 16 -2.09 -7.81 1.43
C GLU A 16 -2.12 -7.92 -0.08
N LYS A 17 -3.31 -8.05 -0.64
CA LYS A 17 -3.46 -8.10 -2.09
C LYS A 17 -3.04 -6.80 -2.74
N GLU A 18 -3.50 -5.69 -2.17
CA GLU A 18 -3.14 -4.38 -2.69
C GLU A 18 -1.62 -4.18 -2.63
N ARG A 19 -1.01 -4.57 -1.51
CA ARG A 19 0.43 -4.46 -1.37
C ARG A 19 1.17 -5.24 -2.46
N LYS A 20 0.71 -6.47 -2.70
CA LYS A 20 1.32 -7.31 -3.72
C LYS A 20 1.20 -6.68 -5.11
N GLU A 21 0.04 -6.12 -5.42
CA GLU A 21 -0.18 -5.47 -6.70
C GLU A 21 0.71 -4.23 -6.86
N LEU A 22 0.86 -3.47 -5.78
CA LEU A 22 1.71 -2.29 -5.83
C LEU A 22 3.17 -2.66 -5.99
N ILE A 23 3.62 -3.70 -5.29
CA ILE A 23 4.99 -4.15 -5.42
C ILE A 23 5.27 -4.62 -6.85
N ALA A 24 4.28 -5.26 -7.47
CA ALA A 24 4.42 -5.71 -8.86
C ALA A 24 4.58 -4.54 -9.83
N ARG A 25 4.16 -3.34 -9.43
CA ARG A 25 4.32 -2.16 -10.28
C ARG A 25 5.73 -1.58 -10.23
N ARG A 26 6.52 -1.96 -9.23
CA ARG A 26 7.87 -1.40 -9.08
C ARG A 26 8.74 -1.55 -10.33
N PRO A 27 8.83 -2.74 -10.93
CA PRO A 27 9.66 -2.84 -12.13
C PRO A 27 9.12 -2.05 -13.31
N GLU A 28 7.80 -1.93 -13.44
CA GLU A 28 7.22 -1.13 -14.49
C GLU A 28 7.59 0.34 -14.33
N ILE A 29 7.52 0.83 -13.10
CA ILE A 29 7.86 2.21 -12.83
C ILE A 29 9.34 2.45 -13.04
N ALA A 30 10.17 1.49 -12.61
CA ALA A 30 11.62 1.60 -12.83
C ALA A 30 11.94 1.70 -14.31
N GLU A 31 11.22 0.94 -15.13
CA GLU A 31 11.40 1.00 -16.58
C GLU A 31 11.01 2.37 -17.13
N LYS A 32 9.90 2.91 -16.65
CA LYS A 32 9.46 4.23 -17.07
C LYS A 32 10.50 5.30 -16.73
N ILE A 33 11.06 5.19 -15.53
CA ILE A 33 12.08 6.14 -15.09
C ILE A 33 13.31 6.03 -15.97
N ALA A 34 13.77 4.80 -16.24
CA ALA A 34 14.93 4.58 -17.05
C ALA A 34 14.72 5.12 -18.46
N LEU A 35 13.55 4.88 -19.03
CA LEU A 35 13.23 5.35 -20.36
C LEU A 35 13.20 6.88 -20.39
N ALA A 36 12.54 7.49 -19.40
CA ALA A 36 12.46 8.93 -19.35
C ALA A 36 13.83 9.58 -19.19
N ARG A 37 14.72 8.95 -18.42
CA ARG A 37 16.08 9.47 -18.26
C ARG A 37 16.83 9.47 -19.57
N SER A 38 16.52 8.52 -20.43
CA SER A 38 17.20 8.44 -21.72
C SER A 38 16.85 9.61 -22.62
N TYR A 39 15.77 10.33 -22.33
CA TYR A 39 15.39 11.51 -23.11
C TYR A 39 16.24 12.75 -22.77
N GLY A 40 17.02 12.70 -21.69
CA GLY A 40 17.89 13.81 -21.32
C GLY A 40 17.24 14.76 -20.33
N ASP A 41 17.80 15.90 -20.18
CA ASP A 41 17.42 17.01 -19.32
C ASP A 41 16.31 16.70 -18.28
N LEU A 42 16.73 16.15 -17.14
CA LEU A 42 15.79 15.69 -16.12
C LEU A 42 15.01 16.84 -15.50
N SER A 43 15.56 18.03 -15.50
CA SER A 43 14.89 19.16 -14.83
C SER A 43 13.67 19.64 -15.57
N GLU A 44 13.58 19.38 -16.89
CA GLU A 44 12.43 19.79 -17.68
C GLU A 44 11.74 18.61 -18.35
N ASN A 45 12.07 17.42 -17.90
CA ASN A 45 11.56 16.20 -18.49
C ASN A 45 10.27 15.80 -17.76
N GLU A 46 9.13 16.08 -18.40
CA GLU A 46 7.84 15.81 -17.78
C GLU A 46 7.60 14.31 -17.59
N ASP A 47 8.08 13.49 -18.52
CA ASP A 47 7.95 12.04 -18.39
C ASP A 47 8.70 11.55 -17.16
N TYR A 48 9.89 12.09 -16.94
CA TYR A 48 10.67 11.73 -15.76
C TYR A 48 9.97 12.17 -14.48
N SER A 49 9.47 13.40 -14.47
CA SER A 49 8.77 13.92 -13.29
C SER A 49 7.52 13.11 -12.98
N ALA A 50 6.77 12.76 -14.03
CA ALA A 50 5.55 11.97 -13.85
C ALA A 50 5.88 10.59 -13.29
N ALA A 51 6.92 9.94 -13.83
CA ALA A 51 7.31 8.62 -13.37
C ALA A 51 7.78 8.65 -11.91
N ARG A 52 8.54 9.70 -11.55
CA ARG A 52 8.99 9.84 -10.17
C ARG A 52 7.84 10.10 -9.23
N SER A 53 6.84 10.87 -9.67
CA SER A 53 5.64 11.11 -8.87
C SER A 53 4.87 9.81 -8.65
N GLU A 54 4.73 9.02 -9.70
CA GLU A 54 4.06 7.74 -9.60
C GLU A 54 4.80 6.83 -8.61
N GLN A 55 6.14 6.81 -8.70
CA GLN A 55 6.95 6.03 -7.78
C GLN A 55 6.69 6.43 -6.33
N LYS A 56 6.64 7.74 -6.10
CA LYS A 56 6.44 8.25 -4.75
C LYS A 56 5.08 7.83 -4.20
N VAL A 57 4.04 7.91 -5.03
CA VAL A 57 2.70 7.52 -4.61
C VAL A 57 2.65 6.03 -4.28
N VAL A 58 3.21 5.21 -5.17
CA VAL A 58 3.20 3.76 -4.98
C VAL A 58 3.99 3.37 -3.73
N GLU A 59 5.20 3.91 -3.57
CA GLU A 59 6.01 3.57 -2.41
C GLU A 59 5.39 4.05 -1.12
N GLY A 60 4.76 5.23 -1.14
CA GLY A 60 4.07 5.73 0.03
C GLY A 60 2.92 4.84 0.45
N ARG A 61 2.15 4.36 -0.53
CA ARG A 61 1.04 3.46 -0.22
C ARG A 61 1.52 2.12 0.31
N ILE A 62 2.61 1.60 -0.27
CA ILE A 62 3.19 0.35 0.22
C ILE A 62 3.59 0.50 1.70
N LEU A 63 4.27 1.58 2.03
CA LEU A 63 4.69 1.83 3.40
C LEU A 63 3.48 1.95 4.33
N GLU A 64 2.45 2.64 3.87
CA GLU A 64 1.23 2.81 4.66
C GLU A 64 0.58 1.46 4.94
N ILE A 65 0.48 0.62 3.92
CA ILE A 65 -0.10 -0.71 4.09
C ILE A 65 0.73 -1.55 5.05
N GLU A 66 2.05 -1.51 4.89
CA GLU A 66 2.94 -2.27 5.76
C GLU A 66 2.82 -1.82 7.20
N ASP A 67 2.67 -0.51 7.40
CA ASP A 67 2.48 0.01 8.74
C ASP A 67 1.17 -0.47 9.35
N ILE A 68 0.10 -0.43 8.55
CA ILE A 68 -1.20 -0.93 9.01
C ILE A 68 -1.11 -2.40 9.38
N LEU A 69 -0.51 -3.21 8.50
CA LEU A 69 -0.40 -4.64 8.74
C LEU A 69 0.46 -4.95 9.97
N LEU A 70 1.50 -4.15 10.17
CA LEU A 70 2.38 -4.36 11.32
C LEU A 70 1.66 -4.09 12.64
N HIS A 71 0.82 -3.07 12.66
CA HIS A 71 0.15 -2.66 13.89
C HIS A 71 -1.29 -3.14 13.99
N ALA A 72 -1.76 -3.87 12.99
CA ALA A 72 -3.17 -4.26 12.95
C ALA A 72 -3.46 -5.35 13.94
N LYS A 73 -4.62 -5.23 14.53
CA LYS A 73 -5.16 -6.26 15.38
C LYS A 73 -6.35 -6.86 14.67
N ILE A 74 -6.29 -8.17 14.44
CA ILE A 74 -7.36 -8.83 13.70
C ILE A 74 -8.57 -8.98 14.60
N ILE A 75 -9.70 -8.52 14.13
CA ILE A 75 -10.96 -8.70 14.83
C ILE A 75 -11.85 -9.56 13.97
N LYS A 76 -12.75 -10.27 14.61
CA LYS A 76 -13.70 -11.07 13.89
C LYS A 76 -14.74 -10.16 13.28
N SER A 77 -15.05 -10.41 12.06
CA SER A 77 -16.09 -9.65 11.45
C SER A 77 -17.39 -10.06 12.12
N GLY A 78 -18.06 -9.04 12.39
CA GLY A 78 -19.18 -9.14 13.14
C GLY A 78 -19.99 -10.28 13.04
N LYS A 79 -20.05 -11.02 13.08
CA LYS A 79 -20.85 -11.95 13.29
C LYS A 79 -20.76 -12.33 14.65
N LYS A 80 -20.69 -12.02 15.15
CA LYS A 80 -20.47 -12.26 16.02
C LYS A 80 -19.89 -11.72 16.78
N ASP A 81 -20.14 -11.12 17.07
CA ASP A 81 -19.64 -10.72 17.64
C ASP A 81 -20.19 -10.43 18.45
N LYS A 82 -20.91 -10.59 18.69
CA LYS A 82 -21.30 -10.64 19.12
C LYS A 82 -21.46 -11.11 19.76
N VAL A 83 -21.77 -11.24 20.17
CA VAL A 83 -21.76 -11.97 20.54
C VAL A 83 -21.32 -12.17 21.22
N ASP A 84 -21.35 -12.06 21.62
CA ASP A 84 -20.87 -12.42 22.04
C ASP A 84 -20.54 -12.22 22.79
N MET A 85 -20.76 -11.85 23.11
CA MET A 85 -20.45 -11.73 23.44
C MET A 85 -20.53 -11.97 24.09
N GLY A 86 -21.05 -12.17 24.08
CA GLY A 86 -20.95 -12.53 24.36
C GLY A 86 -21.28 -12.75 24.83
N SER A 87 -21.71 -12.74 25.03
CA SER A 87 -21.81 -13.06 25.06
C SER A 87 -21.99 -13.26 25.37
N THR A 88 -22.23 -13.24 25.82
CA THR A 88 -22.30 -13.45 25.71
C THR A 88 -22.37 -13.43 25.74
#